data_7856acee5f13262d0d982850623e0c0a
#
_entry.id   7856acee5f13262d0d982850623e0c0a
#
_cell.length_a   1.000
_cell.length_b   1.000
_cell.length_c   1.000
_cell.angle_alpha   90.00
_cell.angle_beta   90.00
_cell.angle_gamma   90.00
#
_symmetry.space_group_name_H-M   'P 1'
#
loop_
_entity.id
_entity.type
_entity.pdbx_description
1 polymer ?
#
loop_
_entity_poly.entity_id
_entity_poly.type
_entity_poly.pdbx_seq_one_letter_code
_entity_poly.pdbx_strand_id
1 'polypeptide(L)'
;MQRKTAADFDQELLILFDAYVHGGLDRRGFLEKAKKFAVGGVTASMLLASLAPNFALGQVVPKDDKRIKTETLTYASPAGSGTMKGYLAMPANATGKLPGVLVIHENRGLNPHIEDITRRLALDNFVAFAPDALTPLGGYPGNEEAAVALFAKLDQAKTREDFVAAARVLKERPECTGKFGAVGFCYGGGMVHILSTRLPDLAAGVPFYGNQPAAEDAAKVKAPLLLQFAAVDERINASWPVYEAALKAAGVRYTAHQYPGTQHGFNNDTTPRFDAAAAKLAWERTLAFFNQNLRA
;
A
#
# COMPACT_ATOMS: atom_id res chain seq x y z
N MET A 1 15.21 -9.16 -21.37
CA MET A 1 14.84 -10.35 -20.56
C MET A 1 13.34 -10.33 -20.34
N GLN A 2 12.68 -11.47 -20.51
CA GLN A 2 11.25 -11.59 -20.21
C GLN A 2 11.04 -11.41 -18.70
N ARG A 3 10.00 -10.68 -18.30
CA ARG A 3 9.64 -10.48 -16.89
C ARG A 3 9.22 -11.82 -16.30
N LYS A 4 9.80 -12.19 -15.15
CA LYS A 4 9.32 -13.34 -14.38
C LYS A 4 7.99 -13.02 -13.70
N THR A 5 7.14 -14.02 -13.60
CA THR A 5 5.82 -13.99 -12.94
C THR A 5 5.79 -14.98 -11.77
N ALA A 6 4.73 -14.99 -10.97
CA ALA A 6 4.58 -15.97 -9.90
C ALA A 6 4.61 -17.43 -10.43
N ALA A 7 4.13 -17.67 -11.64
CA ALA A 7 4.13 -19.00 -12.28
C ALA A 7 5.54 -19.54 -12.59
N ASP A 8 6.56 -18.67 -12.60
CA ASP A 8 7.96 -19.08 -12.82
C ASP A 8 8.66 -19.56 -11.54
N PHE A 9 7.93 -19.58 -10.41
CA PHE A 9 8.45 -19.96 -9.10
C PHE A 9 7.57 -21.05 -8.47
N ASP A 10 8.21 -21.91 -7.66
CA ASP A 10 7.48 -22.86 -6.83
C ASP A 10 6.62 -22.12 -5.79
N GLN A 11 5.38 -22.59 -5.58
CA GLN A 11 4.45 -21.96 -4.64
C GLN A 11 5.02 -21.90 -3.21
N GLU A 12 5.73 -22.94 -2.78
CA GLU A 12 6.35 -22.95 -1.46
C GLU A 12 7.47 -21.90 -1.33
N LEU A 13 8.22 -21.65 -2.41
CA LEU A 13 9.21 -20.57 -2.44
C LEU A 13 8.55 -19.18 -2.31
N LEU A 14 7.39 -18.98 -2.93
CA LEU A 14 6.62 -17.73 -2.79
C LEU A 14 6.11 -17.54 -1.35
N ILE A 15 5.65 -18.61 -0.69
CA ILE A 15 5.25 -18.60 0.72
C ILE A 15 6.44 -18.27 1.63
N LEU A 16 7.61 -18.90 1.39
CA LEU A 16 8.84 -18.58 2.13
C LEU A 16 9.26 -17.12 1.94
N PHE A 17 9.12 -16.60 0.72
CA PHE A 17 9.41 -15.21 0.44
C PHE A 17 8.42 -14.27 1.14
N ASP A 18 7.13 -14.59 1.18
CA ASP A 18 6.13 -13.82 1.93
C ASP A 18 6.47 -13.79 3.44
N ALA A 19 6.82 -14.93 4.03
CA ALA A 19 7.27 -14.99 5.42
C ALA A 19 8.54 -14.14 5.67
N TYR A 20 9.49 -14.15 4.74
CA TYR A 20 10.71 -13.33 4.81
C TYR A 20 10.39 -11.83 4.77
N VAL A 21 9.59 -11.38 3.82
CA VAL A 21 9.28 -9.95 3.66
C VAL A 21 8.40 -9.38 4.77
N HIS A 22 7.72 -10.24 5.53
CA HIS A 22 6.89 -9.86 6.68
C HIS A 22 7.55 -10.12 8.05
N GLY A 23 8.84 -10.52 8.07
CA GLY A 23 9.59 -10.70 9.30
C GLY A 23 9.31 -12.01 10.05
N GLY A 24 8.50 -12.91 9.50
CA GLY A 24 8.30 -14.27 10.02
C GLY A 24 9.50 -15.19 9.78
N LEU A 25 10.43 -14.78 8.93
CA LEU A 25 11.65 -15.46 8.59
C LEU A 25 12.76 -14.44 8.35
N ASP A 26 13.94 -14.64 8.91
CA ASP A 26 15.10 -13.81 8.61
C ASP A 26 15.76 -14.20 7.27
N ARG A 27 16.68 -13.36 6.76
CA ARG A 27 17.40 -13.63 5.51
C ARG A 27 18.10 -14.98 5.53
N ARG A 28 18.75 -15.35 6.64
CA ARG A 28 19.48 -16.61 6.77
C ARG A 28 18.52 -17.79 6.71
N GLY A 29 17.42 -17.73 7.44
CA GLY A 29 16.37 -18.74 7.42
C GLY A 29 15.73 -18.91 6.05
N PHE A 30 15.47 -17.78 5.33
CA PHE A 30 15.00 -17.84 3.95
C PHE A 30 16.03 -18.57 3.06
N LEU A 31 17.29 -18.13 3.06
CA LEU A 31 18.33 -18.74 2.21
C LEU A 31 18.51 -20.23 2.50
N GLU A 32 18.45 -20.65 3.77
CA GLU A 32 18.56 -22.05 4.15
C GLU A 32 17.41 -22.88 3.59
N LYS A 33 16.16 -22.43 3.77
CA LYS A 33 14.98 -23.13 3.26
C LYS A 33 14.85 -23.08 1.74
N ALA A 34 15.32 -22.01 1.10
CA ALA A 34 15.29 -21.86 -0.35
C ALA A 34 16.31 -22.74 -1.09
N LYS A 35 17.31 -23.35 -0.41
CA LYS A 35 18.31 -24.23 -1.03
C LYS A 35 17.69 -25.37 -1.82
N LYS A 36 16.57 -25.95 -1.37
CA LYS A 36 15.92 -27.06 -2.06
C LYS A 36 15.35 -26.69 -3.45
N PHE A 37 15.14 -25.39 -3.73
CA PHE A 37 14.72 -24.88 -5.03
C PHE A 37 15.91 -24.40 -5.88
N ALA A 38 17.12 -24.44 -5.35
CA ALA A 38 18.35 -24.01 -6.00
C ALA A 38 18.87 -25.16 -6.89
N VAL A 39 18.38 -25.26 -8.12
CA VAL A 39 18.73 -26.31 -9.09
C VAL A 39 19.34 -25.71 -10.35
N GLY A 40 20.08 -26.52 -11.11
CA GLY A 40 20.58 -26.10 -12.44
C GLY A 40 21.54 -24.90 -12.40
N GLY A 41 22.37 -24.77 -11.34
CA GLY A 41 23.31 -23.65 -11.17
C GLY A 41 22.70 -22.38 -10.58
N VAL A 42 21.41 -22.36 -10.28
CA VAL A 42 20.74 -21.27 -9.54
C VAL A 42 21.03 -21.42 -8.05
N THR A 43 21.39 -20.33 -7.36
CA THR A 43 21.61 -20.33 -5.91
C THR A 43 20.39 -19.76 -5.17
N ALA A 44 20.26 -20.04 -3.85
CA ALA A 44 19.23 -19.45 -3.02
C ALA A 44 19.28 -17.89 -3.01
N SER A 45 20.48 -17.32 -3.08
CA SER A 45 20.67 -15.87 -3.19
C SER A 45 20.18 -15.32 -4.54
N MET A 46 20.37 -16.06 -5.64
CA MET A 46 19.83 -15.69 -6.95
C MET A 46 18.31 -15.79 -6.97
N LEU A 47 17.71 -16.77 -6.28
CA LEU A 47 16.26 -16.86 -6.11
C LEU A 47 15.72 -15.64 -5.35
N LEU A 48 16.35 -15.28 -4.23
CA LEU A 48 15.98 -14.09 -3.47
C LEU A 48 16.07 -12.82 -4.32
N ALA A 49 17.16 -12.64 -5.05
CA ALA A 49 17.35 -11.50 -5.93
C ALA A 49 16.29 -11.44 -7.05
N SER A 50 15.87 -12.61 -7.58
CA SER A 50 14.85 -12.68 -8.63
C SER A 50 13.42 -12.39 -8.13
N LEU A 51 13.18 -12.48 -6.82
CA LEU A 51 11.91 -12.15 -6.18
C LEU A 51 11.87 -10.68 -5.70
N ALA A 52 13.03 -10.02 -5.63
CA ALA A 52 13.13 -8.62 -5.20
C ALA A 52 12.48 -7.67 -6.21
N PRO A 53 11.98 -6.50 -5.77
CA PRO A 53 11.42 -5.48 -6.64
C PRO A 53 12.41 -4.98 -7.69
N ASN A 54 11.93 -4.77 -8.90
CA ASN A 54 12.61 -4.05 -9.97
C ASN A 54 11.79 -2.82 -10.33
N PHE A 55 12.12 -1.69 -9.74
CA PHE A 55 11.36 -0.45 -9.90
C PHE A 55 11.33 0.08 -11.34
N ALA A 56 12.34 -0.21 -12.13
CA ALA A 56 12.38 0.21 -13.54
C ALA A 56 11.31 -0.51 -14.38
N LEU A 57 10.94 -1.75 -14.02
CA LEU A 57 9.90 -2.51 -14.71
C LEU A 57 8.48 -2.05 -14.35
N GLY A 58 8.28 -1.47 -13.17
CA GLY A 58 6.98 -1.06 -12.66
C GLY A 58 6.68 0.43 -12.80
N GLN A 59 7.62 1.24 -13.29
CA GLN A 59 7.38 2.66 -13.49
C GLN A 59 6.44 2.91 -14.66
N VAL A 60 5.24 3.43 -14.37
CA VAL A 60 4.21 3.78 -15.36
C VAL A 60 4.22 5.26 -15.67
N VAL A 61 4.41 6.12 -14.66
CA VAL A 61 4.44 7.58 -14.82
C VAL A 61 5.83 8.11 -14.50
N PRO A 62 6.54 8.68 -15.49
CA PRO A 62 7.85 9.29 -15.26
C PRO A 62 7.83 10.37 -14.19
N LYS A 63 8.95 10.55 -13.46
CA LYS A 63 9.06 11.58 -12.43
C LYS A 63 8.97 13.01 -12.98
N ASP A 64 9.33 13.19 -14.22
CA ASP A 64 9.34 14.46 -14.97
C ASP A 64 8.15 14.64 -15.92
N ASP A 65 7.10 13.85 -15.75
CA ASP A 65 5.88 13.94 -16.56
C ASP A 65 5.24 15.33 -16.42
N LYS A 66 5.11 16.03 -17.53
CA LYS A 66 4.62 17.44 -17.58
C LYS A 66 3.14 17.60 -17.28
N ARG A 67 2.39 16.50 -17.25
CA ARG A 67 0.95 16.52 -16.92
C ARG A 67 0.68 16.65 -15.42
N ILE A 68 1.71 16.45 -14.58
CA ILE A 68 1.60 16.49 -13.12
C ILE A 68 2.62 17.43 -12.50
N LYS A 69 2.35 17.89 -11.29
CA LYS A 69 3.29 18.55 -10.38
C LYS A 69 3.56 17.63 -9.21
N THR A 70 4.81 17.57 -8.76
CA THR A 70 5.22 16.78 -7.61
C THR A 70 6.07 17.60 -6.66
N GLU A 71 5.92 17.35 -5.36
CA GLU A 71 6.77 17.97 -4.34
C GLU A 71 7.00 17.03 -3.16
N THR A 72 8.10 17.22 -2.45
CA THR A 72 8.28 16.63 -1.11
C THR A 72 7.69 17.59 -0.10
N LEU A 73 6.62 17.16 0.55
CA LEU A 73 5.94 17.92 1.58
C LEU A 73 6.50 17.55 2.96
N THR A 74 6.82 18.59 3.77
CA THR A 74 7.15 18.43 5.20
C THR A 74 5.94 18.85 6.02
N TYR A 75 5.57 18.06 7.04
CA TYR A 75 4.43 18.35 7.90
C TYR A 75 4.69 18.00 9.36
N ALA A 76 3.93 18.64 10.26
CA ALA A 76 4.00 18.37 11.69
C ALA A 76 3.09 17.21 12.10
N SER A 77 3.62 16.32 12.94
CA SER A 77 2.90 15.24 13.61
C SER A 77 3.19 15.28 15.11
N PRO A 78 2.59 16.23 15.83
CA PRO A 78 2.94 16.47 17.24
C PRO A 78 2.57 15.31 18.18
N ALA A 79 1.54 14.53 17.84
CA ALA A 79 1.15 13.32 18.56
C ALA A 79 1.92 12.07 18.10
N GLY A 80 2.64 12.17 16.98
CA GLY A 80 3.45 11.10 16.40
C GLY A 80 4.94 11.36 16.54
N SER A 81 5.65 11.35 15.40
CA SER A 81 7.11 11.40 15.33
C SER A 81 7.68 12.82 15.16
N GLY A 82 6.87 13.86 15.29
CA GLY A 82 7.28 15.26 15.21
C GLY A 82 7.26 15.79 13.76
N THR A 83 8.40 15.89 13.11
CA THR A 83 8.47 16.37 11.71
C THR A 83 8.51 15.20 10.75
N MET A 84 7.53 15.15 9.86
CA MET A 84 7.35 14.09 8.88
C MET A 84 7.52 14.63 7.45
N LYS A 85 7.79 13.72 6.52
CA LYS A 85 7.88 14.01 5.09
C LYS A 85 6.99 13.06 4.29
N GLY A 86 6.61 13.48 3.09
CA GLY A 86 5.89 12.64 2.15
C GLY A 86 5.98 13.21 0.74
N TYR A 87 5.57 12.41 -0.23
CA TYR A 87 5.55 12.74 -1.64
C TYR A 87 4.13 13.13 -2.06
N LEU A 88 3.97 14.33 -2.61
CA LEU A 88 2.70 14.84 -3.11
C LEU A 88 2.75 14.92 -4.63
N ALA A 89 1.68 14.50 -5.28
CA ALA A 89 1.48 14.66 -6.72
C ALA A 89 0.05 15.14 -7.00
N MET A 90 -0.09 16.03 -8.01
CA MET A 90 -1.36 16.55 -8.46
C MET A 90 -1.28 16.92 -9.95
N PRO A 91 -2.42 17.07 -10.66
CA PRO A 91 -2.42 17.54 -12.04
C PRO A 91 -1.74 18.91 -12.17
N ALA A 92 -0.92 19.08 -13.21
CA ALA A 92 -0.22 20.34 -13.44
C ALA A 92 -1.15 21.52 -13.77
N ASN A 93 -2.27 21.23 -14.43
CA ASN A 93 -3.23 22.23 -14.97
C ASN A 93 -4.64 22.03 -14.37
N ALA A 94 -4.73 21.76 -13.06
CA ALA A 94 -6.03 21.69 -12.40
C ALA A 94 -6.74 23.06 -12.46
N THR A 95 -8.01 23.08 -12.91
CA THR A 95 -8.82 24.29 -13.02
C THR A 95 -9.64 24.58 -11.76
N GLY A 96 -9.48 23.80 -10.70
CA GLY A 96 -10.20 23.92 -9.43
C GLY A 96 -9.67 22.97 -8.38
N LYS A 97 -10.35 22.92 -7.25
CA LYS A 97 -10.01 21.99 -6.17
C LYS A 97 -10.37 20.56 -6.58
N LEU A 98 -9.53 19.62 -6.18
CA LEU A 98 -9.67 18.20 -6.44
C LEU A 98 -9.83 17.41 -5.13
N PRO A 99 -10.46 16.23 -5.16
CA PRO A 99 -10.48 15.37 -3.98
C PRO A 99 -9.08 14.83 -3.66
N GLY A 100 -8.82 14.62 -2.36
CA GLY A 100 -7.55 14.09 -1.87
C GLY A 100 -7.54 12.57 -1.83
N VAL A 101 -6.38 11.94 -2.08
CA VAL A 101 -6.15 10.51 -1.82
C VAL A 101 -4.84 10.34 -1.04
N LEU A 102 -4.95 9.80 0.18
CA LEU A 102 -3.79 9.38 0.95
C LEU A 102 -3.33 8.01 0.45
N VAL A 103 -2.06 7.91 0.05
CA VAL A 103 -1.45 6.69 -0.45
C VAL A 103 -0.52 6.11 0.61
N ILE A 104 -0.80 4.91 1.08
CA ILE A 104 -0.07 4.31 2.19
C ILE A 104 0.76 3.13 1.69
N HIS A 105 2.07 3.27 1.88
CA HIS A 105 3.09 2.34 1.40
C HIS A 105 3.07 0.98 2.13
N GLU A 106 3.76 0.01 1.55
CA GLU A 106 4.03 -1.29 2.15
C GLU A 106 5.01 -1.15 3.35
N ASN A 107 5.48 -2.24 3.93
CA ASN A 107 6.42 -2.27 5.06
C ASN A 107 7.87 -1.89 4.68
N ARG A 108 8.05 -0.97 3.74
CA ARG A 108 9.35 -0.49 3.24
C ARG A 108 9.49 1.02 3.17
N GLY A 109 8.48 1.76 3.66
CA GLY A 109 8.46 3.20 3.52
C GLY A 109 8.14 3.65 2.09
N LEU A 110 8.38 4.92 1.83
CA LEU A 110 8.05 5.59 0.58
C LEU A 110 9.10 5.24 -0.49
N ASN A 111 8.96 4.09 -1.12
CA ASN A 111 9.83 3.64 -2.20
C ASN A 111 9.38 4.15 -3.58
N PRO A 112 10.17 3.95 -4.66
CA PRO A 112 9.84 4.43 -6.01
C PRO A 112 8.52 3.90 -6.56
N HIS A 113 8.06 2.71 -6.15
CA HIS A 113 6.76 2.15 -6.56
C HIS A 113 5.60 2.99 -6.01
N ILE A 114 5.64 3.34 -4.74
CA ILE A 114 4.60 4.14 -4.09
C ILE A 114 4.58 5.58 -4.62
N GLU A 115 5.75 6.15 -4.91
CA GLU A 115 5.81 7.43 -5.61
C GLU A 115 5.12 7.36 -6.99
N ASP A 116 5.31 6.25 -7.72
CA ASP A 116 4.67 6.05 -9.02
C ASP A 116 3.14 5.88 -8.90
N ILE A 117 2.65 5.09 -7.93
CA ILE A 117 1.22 5.00 -7.61
C ILE A 117 0.63 6.38 -7.32
N THR A 118 1.34 7.21 -6.56
CA THR A 118 0.92 8.58 -6.24
C THR A 118 0.80 9.44 -7.50
N ARG A 119 1.75 9.32 -8.43
CA ARG A 119 1.69 10.01 -9.74
C ARG A 119 0.55 9.50 -10.62
N ARG A 120 0.26 8.19 -10.62
CA ARG A 120 -0.89 7.62 -11.35
C ARG A 120 -2.20 8.25 -10.90
N LEU A 121 -2.42 8.38 -9.58
CA LEU A 121 -3.61 9.05 -9.05
C LEU A 121 -3.69 10.53 -9.43
N ALA A 122 -2.54 11.22 -9.52
CA ALA A 122 -2.52 12.59 -10.00
C ALA A 122 -3.00 12.70 -11.45
N LEU A 123 -2.65 11.75 -12.33
CA LEU A 123 -3.16 11.68 -13.71
C LEU A 123 -4.67 11.40 -13.76
N ASP A 124 -5.23 10.76 -12.73
CA ASP A 124 -6.67 10.53 -12.58
C ASP A 124 -7.40 11.69 -11.86
N ASN A 125 -6.76 12.87 -11.82
CA ASN A 125 -7.29 14.10 -11.25
C ASN A 125 -7.57 14.04 -9.74
N PHE A 126 -6.64 13.49 -8.97
CA PHE A 126 -6.63 13.57 -7.51
C PHE A 126 -5.42 14.39 -7.01
N VAL A 127 -5.56 15.01 -5.84
CA VAL A 127 -4.42 15.43 -5.03
C VAL A 127 -3.97 14.22 -4.24
N ALA A 128 -2.90 13.56 -4.65
CA ALA A 128 -2.42 12.33 -4.04
C ALA A 128 -1.21 12.62 -3.13
N PHE A 129 -1.24 12.12 -1.90
CA PHE A 129 -0.19 12.32 -0.91
C PHE A 129 0.24 11.00 -0.28
N ALA A 130 1.53 10.69 -0.38
CA ALA A 130 2.14 9.50 0.19
C ALA A 130 3.14 9.89 1.30
N PRO A 131 2.76 9.81 2.59
CA PRO A 131 3.68 10.03 3.71
C PRO A 131 4.72 8.91 3.79
N ASP A 132 5.93 9.24 4.27
CA ASP A 132 6.98 8.26 4.52
C ASP A 132 7.10 7.96 6.02
N ALA A 133 6.61 6.79 6.45
CA ALA A 133 6.72 6.36 7.83
C ALA A 133 8.18 6.22 8.31
N LEU A 134 9.13 6.05 7.40
CA LEU A 134 10.55 5.97 7.73
C LEU A 134 11.20 7.34 7.98
N THR A 135 10.48 8.45 7.82
CA THR A 135 11.03 9.81 8.03
C THR A 135 11.82 9.95 9.34
N PRO A 136 11.33 9.45 10.51
CA PRO A 136 12.07 9.58 11.78
C PRO A 136 13.40 8.83 11.81
N LEU A 137 13.59 7.89 10.89
CA LEU A 137 14.79 7.05 10.75
C LEU A 137 15.61 7.40 9.51
N GLY A 138 15.38 8.57 8.91
CA GLY A 138 16.10 9.08 7.74
C GLY A 138 15.40 8.90 6.40
N GLY A 139 14.21 8.27 6.38
CA GLY A 139 13.42 7.98 5.18
C GLY A 139 13.82 6.68 4.48
N TYR A 140 13.27 6.46 3.28
CA TYR A 140 13.58 5.26 2.49
C TYR A 140 15.09 5.19 2.14
N PRO A 141 15.81 4.12 2.50
CA PRO A 141 17.27 4.06 2.42
C PRO A 141 17.82 3.70 1.02
N GLY A 142 16.96 3.58 -0.01
CA GLY A 142 17.37 3.23 -1.37
C GLY A 142 17.50 1.74 -1.66
N ASN A 143 17.26 0.87 -0.68
CA ASN A 143 17.19 -0.59 -0.88
C ASN A 143 16.18 -1.24 0.08
N GLU A 144 15.57 -2.32 -0.38
CA GLU A 144 14.45 -2.98 0.29
C GLU A 144 14.85 -3.69 1.59
N GLU A 145 16.03 -4.30 1.66
CA GLU A 145 16.48 -5.02 2.86
C GLU A 145 16.72 -4.06 4.04
N ALA A 146 17.43 -2.96 3.78
CA ALA A 146 17.62 -1.92 4.78
C ALA A 146 16.29 -1.25 5.17
N ALA A 147 15.38 -1.05 4.23
CA ALA A 147 14.06 -0.49 4.48
C ALA A 147 13.24 -1.36 5.45
N VAL A 148 13.20 -2.68 5.25
CA VAL A 148 12.54 -3.62 6.18
C VAL A 148 13.16 -3.56 7.57
N ALA A 149 14.51 -3.50 7.66
CA ALA A 149 15.22 -3.42 8.94
C ALA A 149 14.95 -2.11 9.69
N LEU A 150 14.79 -0.99 8.97
CA LEU A 150 14.36 0.28 9.55
C LEU A 150 12.88 0.23 9.97
N PHE A 151 12.02 -0.31 9.11
CA PHE A 151 10.59 -0.40 9.38
C PHE A 151 10.28 -1.18 10.66
N ALA A 152 11.04 -2.24 10.94
CA ALA A 152 10.92 -3.03 12.17
C ALA A 152 11.26 -2.22 13.46
N LYS A 153 11.92 -1.07 13.34
CA LYS A 153 12.28 -0.19 14.47
C LYS A 153 11.26 0.91 14.73
N LEU A 154 10.23 1.04 13.88
CA LEU A 154 9.21 2.07 14.05
C LEU A 154 8.37 1.86 15.30
N ASP A 155 8.12 2.94 16.00
CA ASP A 155 7.06 3.00 17.01
C ASP A 155 5.71 3.04 16.29
N GLN A 156 5.02 1.91 16.28
CA GLN A 156 3.76 1.76 15.55
C GLN A 156 2.64 2.67 16.08
N ALA A 157 2.67 3.03 17.37
CA ALA A 157 1.70 3.96 17.94
C ALA A 157 1.91 5.37 17.36
N LYS A 158 3.15 5.86 17.35
CA LYS A 158 3.50 7.14 16.73
C LYS A 158 3.26 7.14 15.23
N THR A 159 3.61 6.05 14.54
CA THR A 159 3.39 5.92 13.10
C THR A 159 1.90 6.04 12.72
N ARG A 160 0.98 5.52 13.54
CA ARG A 160 -0.46 5.72 13.33
C ARG A 160 -0.85 7.20 13.42
N GLU A 161 -0.31 7.93 14.39
CA GLU A 161 -0.54 9.38 14.52
C GLU A 161 0.07 10.16 13.35
N ASP A 162 1.20 9.71 12.82
CA ASP A 162 1.83 10.32 11.64
C ASP A 162 0.93 10.24 10.41
N PHE A 163 0.24 9.10 10.19
CA PHE A 163 -0.73 8.96 9.11
C PHE A 163 -2.03 9.73 9.37
N VAL A 164 -2.48 9.84 10.62
CA VAL A 164 -3.61 10.72 10.98
C VAL A 164 -3.28 12.18 10.69
N ALA A 165 -2.07 12.63 11.04
CA ALA A 165 -1.61 13.98 10.75
C ALA A 165 -1.52 14.23 9.23
N ALA A 166 -0.97 13.26 8.47
CA ALA A 166 -0.90 13.32 7.02
C ALA A 166 -2.27 13.47 6.35
N ALA A 167 -3.29 12.74 6.84
CA ALA A 167 -4.66 12.85 6.33
C ALA A 167 -5.24 14.25 6.54
N ARG A 168 -5.00 14.86 7.72
CA ARG A 168 -5.43 16.23 8.01
C ARG A 168 -4.73 17.24 7.10
N VAL A 169 -3.41 17.12 6.95
CA VAL A 169 -2.63 17.98 6.04
C VAL A 169 -3.15 17.89 4.61
N LEU A 170 -3.42 16.70 4.11
CA LEU A 170 -4.00 16.51 2.77
C LEU A 170 -5.37 17.18 2.64
N LYS A 171 -6.25 16.99 3.64
CA LYS A 171 -7.60 17.58 3.65
C LYS A 171 -7.58 19.11 3.64
N GLU A 172 -6.63 19.70 4.35
CA GLU A 172 -6.50 21.16 4.52
C GLU A 172 -5.75 21.86 3.39
N ARG A 173 -5.20 21.12 2.44
CA ARG A 173 -4.51 21.70 1.28
C ARG A 173 -5.43 22.61 0.48
N PRO A 174 -4.93 23.78 0.01
CA PRO A 174 -5.74 24.73 -0.79
C PRO A 174 -6.23 24.12 -2.11
N GLU A 175 -5.48 23.14 -2.67
CA GLU A 175 -5.84 22.41 -3.88
C GLU A 175 -6.89 21.31 -3.62
N CYS A 176 -7.11 20.94 -2.36
CA CYS A 176 -8.04 19.88 -1.98
C CYS A 176 -9.46 20.43 -1.74
N THR A 177 -10.48 19.68 -2.14
CA THR A 177 -11.89 20.00 -1.85
C THR A 177 -12.25 19.85 -0.37
N GLY A 178 -11.38 19.22 0.43
CA GLY A 178 -11.65 18.78 1.79
C GLY A 178 -12.26 17.38 1.88
N LYS A 179 -12.75 16.79 0.77
CA LYS A 179 -13.09 15.37 0.68
C LYS A 179 -11.84 14.56 0.36
N PHE A 180 -11.63 13.48 1.09
CA PHE A 180 -10.47 12.62 0.87
C PHE A 180 -10.77 11.14 1.12
N GLY A 181 -10.03 10.29 0.43
CA GLY A 181 -9.99 8.85 0.63
C GLY A 181 -8.59 8.38 0.98
N ALA A 182 -8.46 7.08 1.27
CA ALA A 182 -7.17 6.43 1.49
C ALA A 182 -7.08 5.11 0.72
N VAL A 183 -5.94 4.88 0.09
CA VAL A 183 -5.55 3.59 -0.49
C VAL A 183 -4.24 3.14 0.14
N GLY A 184 -4.13 1.86 0.45
CA GLY A 184 -2.90 1.33 1.04
C GLY A 184 -2.68 -0.12 0.67
N PHE A 185 -1.42 -0.51 0.66
CA PHE A 185 -0.96 -1.81 0.20
C PHE A 185 -0.26 -2.56 1.32
N CYS A 186 -0.58 -3.84 1.54
CA CYS A 186 0.03 -4.66 2.59
C CYS A 186 -0.13 -4.01 3.98
N TYR A 187 0.96 -3.57 4.61
CA TYR A 187 0.94 -2.75 5.83
C TYR A 187 0.03 -1.53 5.68
N GLY A 188 0.14 -0.85 4.54
CA GLY A 188 -0.71 0.30 4.22
C GLY A 188 -2.18 -0.05 4.12
N GLY A 189 -2.53 -1.24 3.63
CA GLY A 189 -3.90 -1.75 3.66
C GLY A 189 -4.42 -1.91 5.08
N GLY A 190 -3.60 -2.44 5.99
CA GLY A 190 -3.91 -2.47 7.42
C GLY A 190 -4.06 -1.07 8.03
N MET A 191 -3.22 -0.11 7.59
CA MET A 191 -3.33 1.27 8.05
C MET A 191 -4.61 1.95 7.55
N VAL A 192 -5.07 1.67 6.31
CA VAL A 192 -6.38 2.16 5.83
C VAL A 192 -7.51 1.70 6.75
N HIS A 193 -7.50 0.45 7.21
CA HIS A 193 -8.47 -0.03 8.19
C HIS A 193 -8.39 0.77 9.49
N ILE A 194 -7.18 1.02 10.02
CA ILE A 194 -6.98 1.82 11.23
C ILE A 194 -7.51 3.24 11.04
N LEU A 195 -7.17 3.90 9.93
CA LEU A 195 -7.65 5.25 9.64
C LEU A 195 -9.16 5.30 9.51
N SER A 196 -9.80 4.27 8.95
CA SER A 196 -11.27 4.21 8.84
C SER A 196 -11.98 4.14 10.18
N THR A 197 -11.30 3.67 11.25
CA THR A 197 -11.81 3.69 12.63
C THR A 197 -11.50 4.98 13.38
N ARG A 198 -10.52 5.76 12.88
CA ARG A 198 -9.98 6.95 13.56
C ARG A 198 -10.44 8.27 12.95
N LEU A 199 -10.77 8.28 11.67
CA LEU A 199 -11.11 9.47 10.89
C LEU A 199 -12.58 9.40 10.46
N PRO A 200 -13.51 10.04 11.21
CA PRO A 200 -14.94 9.98 10.90
C PRO A 200 -15.30 10.69 9.58
N ASP A 201 -14.41 11.53 9.08
CA ASP A 201 -14.52 12.29 7.85
C ASP A 201 -13.77 11.66 6.65
N LEU A 202 -13.16 10.48 6.84
CA LEU A 202 -12.65 9.67 5.72
C LEU A 202 -13.85 9.27 4.83
N ALA A 203 -13.84 9.69 3.57
CA ALA A 203 -14.96 9.48 2.67
C ALA A 203 -14.89 8.14 1.89
N ALA A 204 -13.72 7.50 1.80
CA ALA A 204 -13.53 6.22 1.15
C ALA A 204 -12.24 5.53 1.62
N GLY A 205 -12.28 4.23 1.91
CA GLY A 205 -11.11 3.44 2.24
C GLY A 205 -10.92 2.26 1.28
N VAL A 206 -9.71 2.10 0.74
CA VAL A 206 -9.36 1.01 -0.19
C VAL A 206 -8.14 0.24 0.32
N PRO A 207 -8.33 -0.74 1.20
CA PRO A 207 -7.24 -1.62 1.63
C PRO A 207 -6.97 -2.73 0.62
N PHE A 208 -5.72 -2.82 0.13
CA PHE A 208 -5.21 -3.94 -0.64
C PHE A 208 -4.45 -4.91 0.27
N TYR A 209 -4.89 -6.16 0.33
CA TYR A 209 -4.26 -7.28 1.08
C TYR A 209 -3.67 -6.84 2.44
N GLY A 210 -4.44 -6.04 3.17
CA GLY A 210 -4.07 -5.53 4.50
C GLY A 210 -4.67 -6.34 5.63
N ASN A 211 -3.97 -6.37 6.78
CA ASN A 211 -4.50 -6.97 8.01
C ASN A 211 -5.77 -6.22 8.45
N GLN A 212 -6.82 -6.97 8.79
CA GLN A 212 -8.01 -6.40 9.38
C GLN A 212 -7.76 -6.04 10.86
N PRO A 213 -8.42 -4.98 11.39
CA PRO A 213 -8.40 -4.68 12.81
C PRO A 213 -9.23 -5.69 13.61
N ALA A 214 -9.25 -5.54 14.94
CA ALA A 214 -10.11 -6.33 15.79
C ALA A 214 -11.59 -6.11 15.41
N ALA A 215 -12.41 -7.17 15.54
CA ALA A 215 -13.80 -7.15 15.10
C ALA A 215 -14.63 -6.05 15.79
N GLU A 216 -14.37 -5.79 17.07
CA GLU A 216 -15.01 -4.73 17.86
C GLU A 216 -14.77 -3.32 17.30
N ASP A 217 -13.70 -3.12 16.54
CA ASP A 217 -13.40 -1.83 15.92
C ASP A 217 -14.28 -1.54 14.69
N ALA A 218 -14.97 -2.54 14.14
CA ALA A 218 -15.87 -2.35 13.01
C ALA A 218 -16.97 -1.32 13.27
N ALA A 219 -17.47 -1.22 14.51
CA ALA A 219 -18.49 -0.25 14.91
C ALA A 219 -18.02 1.23 14.79
N LYS A 220 -16.70 1.45 14.76
CA LYS A 220 -16.10 2.79 14.63
C LYS A 220 -15.98 3.24 13.17
N VAL A 221 -16.07 2.31 12.22
CA VAL A 221 -15.92 2.59 10.78
C VAL A 221 -17.14 3.35 10.26
N LYS A 222 -16.89 4.51 9.65
CA LYS A 222 -17.94 5.35 9.03
C LYS A 222 -17.79 5.42 7.51
N ALA A 223 -16.56 5.34 7.02
CA ALA A 223 -16.26 5.35 5.60
C ALA A 223 -16.76 4.06 4.91
N PRO A 224 -17.27 4.14 3.67
CA PRO A 224 -17.40 2.96 2.84
C PRO A 224 -16.03 2.35 2.54
N LEU A 225 -15.96 1.02 2.44
CA LEU A 225 -14.73 0.27 2.19
C LEU A 225 -14.82 -0.52 0.89
N LEU A 226 -13.73 -0.50 0.12
CA LEU A 226 -13.51 -1.40 -1.01
C LEU A 226 -12.29 -2.29 -0.71
N LEU A 227 -12.53 -3.53 -0.30
CA LEU A 227 -11.48 -4.45 0.13
C LEU A 227 -10.99 -5.29 -1.06
N GLN A 228 -9.67 -5.33 -1.26
CA GLN A 228 -9.01 -6.01 -2.37
C GLN A 228 -8.13 -7.14 -1.84
N PHE A 229 -8.57 -8.40 -1.94
CA PHE A 229 -7.88 -9.57 -1.41
C PHE A 229 -7.19 -10.38 -2.50
N ALA A 230 -5.99 -10.86 -2.21
CA ALA A 230 -5.38 -11.95 -2.96
C ALA A 230 -5.98 -13.29 -2.55
N ALA A 231 -6.26 -14.20 -3.51
CA ALA A 231 -6.87 -15.49 -3.16
C ALA A 231 -5.89 -16.42 -2.43
N VAL A 232 -4.60 -16.35 -2.78
CA VAL A 232 -3.53 -17.15 -2.15
C VAL A 232 -2.80 -16.28 -1.12
N ASP A 233 -3.48 -15.96 -0.03
CA ASP A 233 -2.96 -15.13 1.08
C ASP A 233 -3.64 -15.55 2.40
N GLU A 234 -3.29 -16.74 2.88
CA GLU A 234 -3.93 -17.33 4.06
C GLU A 234 -3.80 -16.42 5.29
N ARG A 235 -2.64 -15.78 5.45
CA ARG A 235 -2.34 -14.88 6.59
C ARG A 235 -3.33 -13.72 6.68
N ILE A 236 -3.72 -13.15 5.56
CA ILE A 236 -4.68 -12.03 5.50
C ILE A 236 -6.12 -12.55 5.49
N ASN A 237 -6.38 -13.61 4.76
CA ASN A 237 -7.74 -14.10 4.53
C ASN A 237 -8.32 -14.81 5.76
N ALA A 238 -7.48 -15.34 6.66
CA ALA A 238 -7.92 -16.07 7.86
C ALA A 238 -8.84 -15.26 8.80
N SER A 239 -8.59 -13.95 8.94
CA SER A 239 -9.38 -13.06 9.80
C SER A 239 -10.60 -12.44 9.10
N TRP A 240 -10.69 -12.55 7.76
CA TRP A 240 -11.75 -11.92 6.99
C TRP A 240 -13.18 -12.33 7.40
N PRO A 241 -13.53 -13.62 7.58
CA PRO A 241 -14.90 -14.00 7.93
C PRO A 241 -15.41 -13.35 9.22
N VAL A 242 -14.53 -13.22 10.22
CA VAL A 242 -14.87 -12.61 11.51
C VAL A 242 -15.05 -11.10 11.35
N TYR A 243 -14.14 -10.44 10.63
CA TYR A 243 -14.24 -9.00 10.38
C TYR A 243 -15.43 -8.66 9.47
N GLU A 244 -15.71 -9.47 8.46
CA GLU A 244 -16.90 -9.30 7.60
C GLU A 244 -18.20 -9.34 8.39
N ALA A 245 -18.34 -10.34 9.29
CA ALA A 245 -19.50 -10.43 10.16
C ALA A 245 -19.66 -9.17 11.03
N ALA A 246 -18.56 -8.64 11.55
CA ALA A 246 -18.57 -7.43 12.36
C ALA A 246 -18.95 -6.18 11.54
N LEU A 247 -18.44 -6.03 10.30
CA LEU A 247 -18.83 -4.93 9.40
C LEU A 247 -20.34 -4.99 9.09
N LYS A 248 -20.87 -6.18 8.80
CA LYS A 248 -22.31 -6.39 8.58
C LYS A 248 -23.14 -6.00 9.80
N ALA A 249 -22.74 -6.46 10.99
CA ALA A 249 -23.43 -6.15 12.25
C ALA A 249 -23.40 -4.64 12.56
N ALA A 250 -22.31 -3.96 12.21
CA ALA A 250 -22.16 -2.51 12.39
C ALA A 250 -22.84 -1.67 11.29
N GLY A 251 -23.43 -2.29 10.26
CA GLY A 251 -24.06 -1.58 9.13
C GLY A 251 -23.09 -0.82 8.25
N VAL A 252 -21.82 -1.20 8.24
CA VAL A 252 -20.80 -0.54 7.40
C VAL A 252 -21.02 -0.89 5.93
N ARG A 253 -21.00 0.11 5.07
CA ARG A 253 -21.03 -0.11 3.61
C ARG A 253 -19.67 -0.62 3.14
N TYR A 254 -19.62 -1.81 2.55
CA TYR A 254 -18.39 -2.33 1.98
C TYR A 254 -18.65 -3.18 0.73
N THR A 255 -17.62 -3.31 -0.08
CA THR A 255 -17.51 -4.30 -1.15
C THR A 255 -16.18 -5.00 -1.01
N ALA A 256 -16.18 -6.32 -1.09
CA ALA A 256 -14.96 -7.13 -1.02
C ALA A 256 -14.77 -7.91 -2.32
N HIS A 257 -13.56 -7.88 -2.85
CA HIS A 257 -13.16 -8.67 -3.99
C HIS A 257 -11.96 -9.54 -3.65
N GLN A 258 -12.06 -10.82 -3.98
CA GLN A 258 -10.96 -11.76 -3.91
C GLN A 258 -10.56 -12.16 -5.32
N TYR A 259 -9.28 -11.97 -5.69
CA TYR A 259 -8.78 -12.19 -7.03
C TYR A 259 -8.21 -13.62 -7.16
N PRO A 260 -8.83 -14.51 -7.97
CA PRO A 260 -8.41 -15.89 -8.09
C PRO A 260 -6.96 -16.05 -8.54
N GLY A 261 -6.22 -16.98 -7.93
CA GLY A 261 -4.84 -17.31 -8.30
C GLY A 261 -3.78 -16.29 -7.91
N THR A 262 -4.17 -15.12 -7.38
CA THR A 262 -3.21 -14.06 -7.04
C THR A 262 -2.53 -14.28 -5.70
N GLN A 263 -1.29 -13.84 -5.61
CA GLN A 263 -0.45 -13.85 -4.41
C GLN A 263 -0.56 -12.53 -3.65
N HIS A 264 -0.18 -12.53 -2.36
CA HIS A 264 0.03 -11.28 -1.62
C HIS A 264 0.93 -10.31 -2.40
N GLY A 265 0.51 -9.05 -2.54
CA GLY A 265 1.25 -8.07 -3.34
C GLY A 265 0.97 -8.10 -4.84
N PHE A 266 -0.12 -8.73 -5.29
CA PHE A 266 -0.46 -8.88 -6.72
C PHE A 266 -0.57 -7.56 -7.48
N ASN A 267 -0.80 -6.44 -6.80
CA ASN A 267 -0.88 -5.12 -7.42
C ASN A 267 0.51 -4.48 -7.64
N ASN A 268 1.57 -5.01 -7.02
CA ASN A 268 2.90 -4.43 -7.10
C ASN A 268 3.62 -4.86 -8.38
N ASP A 269 3.58 -3.99 -9.39
CA ASP A 269 4.14 -4.22 -10.71
C ASP A 269 5.69 -4.15 -10.77
N THR A 270 6.36 -4.06 -9.64
CA THR A 270 7.81 -4.17 -9.56
C THR A 270 8.28 -5.58 -9.19
N THR A 271 7.38 -6.47 -8.77
CA THR A 271 7.71 -7.82 -8.28
C THR A 271 7.17 -8.93 -9.20
N PRO A 272 7.71 -10.15 -9.14
CA PRO A 272 7.16 -11.30 -9.86
C PRO A 272 5.76 -11.71 -9.42
N ARG A 273 5.31 -11.32 -8.22
CA ARG A 273 3.96 -11.62 -7.73
C ARG A 273 2.86 -10.78 -8.39
N PHE A 274 3.26 -9.83 -9.22
CA PHE A 274 2.33 -8.99 -9.98
C PHE A 274 1.45 -9.83 -10.92
N ASP A 275 0.15 -9.64 -10.82
CA ASP A 275 -0.82 -10.16 -11.75
C ASP A 275 -1.46 -8.99 -12.53
N ALA A 276 -1.11 -8.87 -13.80
CA ALA A 276 -1.51 -7.72 -14.61
C ALA A 276 -3.03 -7.59 -14.77
N ALA A 277 -3.74 -8.71 -14.93
CA ALA A 277 -5.19 -8.71 -15.12
C ALA A 277 -5.92 -8.33 -13.83
N ALA A 278 -5.54 -8.95 -12.71
CA ALA A 278 -6.11 -8.67 -11.40
C ALA A 278 -5.78 -7.25 -10.94
N ALA A 279 -4.53 -6.79 -11.11
CA ALA A 279 -4.12 -5.44 -10.74
C ALA A 279 -4.87 -4.37 -11.55
N LYS A 280 -5.02 -4.57 -12.86
CA LYS A 280 -5.81 -3.67 -13.72
C LYS A 280 -7.26 -3.58 -13.23
N LEU A 281 -7.91 -4.71 -13.02
CA LEU A 281 -9.31 -4.74 -12.56
C LEU A 281 -9.47 -4.13 -11.16
N ALA A 282 -8.54 -4.43 -10.22
CA ALA A 282 -8.55 -3.84 -8.89
C ALA A 282 -8.35 -2.32 -8.93
N TRP A 283 -7.48 -1.83 -9.81
CA TRP A 283 -7.25 -0.40 -9.98
C TRP A 283 -8.46 0.32 -10.58
N GLU A 284 -9.07 -0.23 -11.63
CA GLU A 284 -10.31 0.30 -12.21
C GLU A 284 -11.44 0.40 -11.18
N ARG A 285 -11.62 -0.63 -10.34
CA ARG A 285 -12.57 -0.62 -9.22
C ARG A 285 -12.23 0.45 -8.19
N THR A 286 -10.95 0.62 -7.89
CA THR A 286 -10.47 1.65 -6.95
C THR A 286 -10.79 3.06 -7.45
N LEU A 287 -10.49 3.36 -8.71
CA LEU A 287 -10.80 4.67 -9.30
C LEU A 287 -12.31 4.92 -9.39
N ALA A 288 -13.09 3.94 -9.80
CA ALA A 288 -14.56 4.03 -9.81
C ALA A 288 -15.12 4.32 -8.41
N PHE A 289 -14.61 3.61 -7.39
CA PHE A 289 -15.01 3.79 -6.00
C PHE A 289 -14.64 5.18 -5.46
N PHE A 290 -13.44 5.67 -5.74
CA PHE A 290 -13.05 7.03 -5.37
C PHE A 290 -13.88 8.08 -6.09
N ASN A 291 -14.13 7.94 -7.38
CA ASN A 291 -14.97 8.87 -8.13
C ASN A 291 -16.39 8.94 -7.54
N GLN A 292 -16.98 7.80 -7.21
CA GLN A 292 -18.32 7.73 -6.61
C GLN A 292 -18.39 8.39 -5.24
N ASN A 293 -17.37 8.23 -4.37
CA ASN A 293 -17.47 8.69 -2.99
C ASN A 293 -16.80 10.04 -2.72
N LEU A 294 -15.87 10.48 -3.57
CA LEU A 294 -15.11 11.71 -3.36
C LEU A 294 -15.57 12.88 -4.26
N ARG A 295 -16.30 12.61 -5.38
CA ARG A 295 -16.75 13.64 -6.32
C ARG A 295 -18.28 13.87 -6.29
N ALA A 296 -19.01 13.04 -5.53
CA ALA A 296 -20.45 13.16 -5.34
C ALA A 296 -20.81 14.32 -4.40
#